data_cabe829b4f69e6b61dac95046223b630
#
_entry.id   cabe829b4f69e6b61dac95046223b630
#
_cell.length_a   1.000
_cell.length_b   1.000
_cell.length_c   1.000
_cell.angle_alpha   90.00
_cell.angle_beta   90.00
_cell.angle_gamma   90.00
#
_symmetry.space_group_name_H-M   'P 1'
#
loop_
_entity.id
_entity.type
_entity.pdbx_description
1 polymer ?
#
loop_
_entity_poly.entity_id
_entity_poly.type
_entity_poly.pdbx_seq_one_letter_code
_entity_poly.pdbx_strand_id
1 'polypeptide(L)'
;MQVLSEGEQTAAGLAGFLTEVYFDESKSAVIFDDPMSSLDHQRRSNAAARIVELAQDRQVIVFTHDLIFLTELVKHANYADVSILEQTIQRNVTKQPGMILDEFPWKAKDVKKRTGDLREDLARIKKQQDSLSVDAYEIMTSDWAGRLSETWERMIRSEVIYRIVDRSTTEVKPKLVRILAQITDDDYQDFDASYSAVSTWARRHDKSEEFSYVAPDPEEMEYELNRLAEWYARIKGYANNS
;
A
#
# COMPACT_ATOMS: atom_id res chain seq x y z
N MET A 1 -13.65 37.18 14.80
CA MET A 1 -13.39 37.02 13.36
C MET A 1 -12.29 35.96 13.23
N GLN A 2 -12.61 34.74 12.80
CA GLN A 2 -11.57 33.73 12.50
C GLN A 2 -10.92 34.15 11.17
N VAL A 3 -9.62 34.47 11.22
CA VAL A 3 -8.87 34.90 10.04
C VAL A 3 -8.32 33.71 9.25
N LEU A 4 -8.10 32.57 9.94
CA LEU A 4 -7.56 31.35 9.35
C LEU A 4 -8.59 30.19 9.43
N SER A 5 -8.66 29.38 8.39
CA SER A 5 -9.38 28.11 8.40
C SER A 5 -8.69 27.11 9.37
N GLU A 6 -9.40 26.06 9.78
CA GLU A 6 -8.85 25.03 10.67
C GLU A 6 -7.56 24.41 10.11
N GLY A 7 -7.52 24.09 8.81
CA GLY A 7 -6.32 23.57 8.16
C GLY A 7 -5.16 24.58 8.12
N GLU A 8 -5.43 25.88 8.01
CA GLU A 8 -4.39 26.91 8.08
C GLU A 8 -3.87 27.08 9.50
N GLN A 9 -4.72 26.98 10.50
CA GLN A 9 -4.31 26.99 11.90
C GLN A 9 -3.42 25.79 12.24
N THR A 10 -3.81 24.58 11.80
CA THR A 10 -3.01 23.37 11.95
C THR A 10 -1.65 23.50 11.26
N ALA A 11 -1.63 24.00 10.01
CA ALA A 11 -0.39 24.22 9.28
C ALA A 11 0.54 25.24 9.97
N ALA A 12 -0.02 26.35 10.46
CA ALA A 12 0.75 27.35 11.19
C ALA A 12 1.29 26.83 12.53
N GLY A 13 0.49 26.06 13.28
CA GLY A 13 0.92 25.40 14.51
C GLY A 13 2.05 24.39 14.26
N LEU A 14 1.90 23.55 13.24
CA LEU A 14 2.94 22.60 12.85
C LEU A 14 4.24 23.31 12.41
N ALA A 15 4.14 24.38 11.63
CA ALA A 15 5.29 25.17 11.22
C ALA A 15 6.01 25.82 12.40
N GLY A 16 5.26 26.36 13.37
CA GLY A 16 5.81 26.90 14.62
C GLY A 16 6.56 25.82 15.42
N PHE A 17 5.93 24.67 15.63
CA PHE A 17 6.54 23.54 16.32
C PHE A 17 7.81 23.05 15.62
N LEU A 18 7.77 22.84 14.29
CA LEU A 18 8.96 22.45 13.52
C LEU A 18 10.08 23.48 13.61
N THR A 19 9.76 24.77 13.70
CA THR A 19 10.74 25.83 13.88
C THR A 19 11.40 25.74 15.27
N GLU A 20 10.64 25.54 16.33
CA GLU A 20 11.19 25.31 17.67
C GLU A 20 12.10 24.10 17.73
N VAL A 21 11.65 22.97 17.15
CA VAL A 21 12.43 21.73 17.07
C VAL A 21 13.72 21.91 16.26
N TYR A 22 13.69 22.72 15.20
CA TYR A 22 14.88 23.02 14.39
C TYR A 22 15.98 23.73 15.17
N PHE A 23 15.59 24.63 16.07
CA PHE A 23 16.52 25.36 16.94
C PHE A 23 16.89 24.61 18.23
N ASP A 24 16.25 23.47 18.49
CA ASP A 24 16.57 22.63 19.66
C ASP A 24 17.88 21.87 19.44
N GLU A 25 18.91 22.25 20.19
CA GLU A 25 20.24 21.64 20.11
C GLU A 25 20.30 20.25 20.77
N SER A 26 19.31 19.87 21.57
CA SER A 26 19.32 18.61 22.33
C SER A 26 19.21 17.37 21.44
N LYS A 27 18.71 17.53 20.20
CA LYS A 27 18.45 16.45 19.27
C LYS A 27 17.56 15.33 19.84
N SER A 28 16.73 15.67 20.81
CA SER A 28 15.77 14.76 21.44
C SER A 28 14.80 14.18 20.41
N ALA A 29 14.26 12.99 20.70
CA ALA A 29 13.23 12.38 19.87
C ALA A 29 11.98 13.26 19.80
N VAL A 30 11.35 13.29 18.62
CA VAL A 30 10.12 14.05 18.38
C VAL A 30 8.99 13.07 18.05
N ILE A 31 7.83 13.30 18.67
CA ILE A 31 6.64 12.49 18.49
C ILE A 31 5.55 13.34 17.84
N PHE A 32 4.99 12.85 16.74
CA PHE A 32 3.81 13.41 16.10
C PHE A 32 2.64 12.45 16.31
N ASP A 33 1.54 12.96 16.85
CA ASP A 33 0.29 12.22 17.01
C ASP A 33 -0.76 12.79 16.05
N ASP A 34 -1.01 12.05 14.97
CA ASP A 34 -1.94 12.36 13.88
C ASP A 34 -1.90 13.83 13.39
N PRO A 35 -0.73 14.31 12.94
CA PRO A 35 -0.50 15.73 12.72
C PRO A 35 -1.25 16.29 11.48
N MET A 36 -2.02 15.45 10.75
CA MET A 36 -2.60 15.80 9.44
C MET A 36 -4.12 15.93 9.44
N SER A 37 -4.77 15.91 10.58
CA SER A 37 -6.23 15.75 10.71
C SER A 37 -7.10 16.78 9.97
N SER A 38 -6.54 17.93 9.53
CA SER A 38 -7.29 19.01 8.85
C SER A 38 -6.57 19.59 7.64
N LEU A 39 -5.49 18.94 7.13
CA LEU A 39 -4.70 19.44 6.03
C LEU A 39 -5.17 18.91 4.68
N ASP A 40 -5.14 19.78 3.64
CA ASP A 40 -5.32 19.38 2.24
C ASP A 40 -4.13 18.55 1.71
N HIS A 41 -4.30 17.94 0.54
CA HIS A 41 -3.32 17.03 -0.04
C HIS A 41 -1.94 17.65 -0.25
N GLN A 42 -1.89 18.92 -0.69
CA GLN A 42 -0.62 19.59 -0.99
C GLN A 42 0.14 19.90 0.31
N ARG A 43 -0.57 20.35 1.33
CA ARG A 43 0.01 20.62 2.65
C ARG A 43 0.47 19.33 3.33
N ARG A 44 -0.25 18.21 3.16
CA ARG A 44 0.17 16.89 3.66
C ARG A 44 1.50 16.43 3.09
N SER A 45 1.70 16.53 1.78
CA SER A 45 2.96 16.14 1.14
C SER A 45 4.12 17.03 1.61
N ASN A 46 3.91 18.35 1.72
CA ASN A 46 4.92 19.27 2.24
C ASN A 46 5.27 18.98 3.71
N ALA A 47 4.28 18.69 4.54
CA ALA A 47 4.49 18.35 5.94
C ALA A 47 5.25 17.01 6.07
N ALA A 48 4.90 15.99 5.27
CA ALA A 48 5.63 14.74 5.22
C ALA A 48 7.10 14.93 4.86
N ALA A 49 7.39 15.78 3.86
CA ALA A 49 8.76 16.11 3.46
C ALA A 49 9.55 16.75 4.62
N ARG A 50 8.94 17.70 5.36
CA ARG A 50 9.59 18.36 6.50
C ARG A 50 9.82 17.42 7.69
N ILE A 51 8.88 16.51 7.95
CA ILE A 51 9.03 15.50 9.01
C ILE A 51 10.17 14.53 8.66
N VAL A 52 10.27 14.11 7.40
CA VAL A 52 11.38 13.26 6.94
C VAL A 52 12.72 13.99 6.98
N GLU A 53 12.76 15.26 6.60
CA GLU A 53 13.98 16.10 6.74
C GLU A 53 14.45 16.15 8.20
N LEU A 54 13.55 16.32 9.15
CA LEU A 54 13.84 16.28 10.59
C LEU A 54 14.39 14.91 11.01
N ALA A 55 13.90 13.83 10.42
CA ALA A 55 14.33 12.46 10.73
C ALA A 55 15.76 12.13 10.28
N GLN A 56 16.40 12.96 9.46
CA GLN A 56 17.83 12.84 9.12
C GLN A 56 18.73 13.19 10.31
N ASP A 57 18.24 13.93 11.27
CA ASP A 57 19.01 14.58 12.31
C ASP A 57 18.68 14.04 13.71
N ARG A 58 17.52 13.44 13.90
CA ARG A 58 17.02 12.90 15.15
C ARG A 58 16.00 11.79 14.96
N GLN A 59 15.67 11.07 16.02
CA GLN A 59 14.59 10.10 16.00
C GLN A 59 13.24 10.81 15.89
N VAL A 60 12.44 10.39 14.91
CA VAL A 60 11.06 10.86 14.72
C VAL A 60 10.11 9.68 14.81
N ILE A 61 9.06 9.81 15.63
CA ILE A 61 8.00 8.83 15.79
C ILE A 61 6.71 9.47 15.32
N VAL A 62 6.00 8.83 14.38
CA VAL A 62 4.74 9.32 13.85
C VAL A 62 3.64 8.30 14.09
N PHE A 63 2.65 8.66 14.89
CA PHE A 63 1.39 7.94 14.97
C PHE A 63 0.41 8.55 13.99
N THR A 64 -0.21 7.74 13.15
CA THR A 64 -1.24 8.20 12.21
C THR A 64 -2.19 7.08 11.83
N HIS A 65 -3.45 7.43 11.59
CA HIS A 65 -4.44 6.57 10.98
C HIS A 65 -4.68 6.93 9.49
N ASP A 66 -4.06 8.00 9.00
CA ASP A 66 -4.18 8.46 7.61
C ASP A 66 -3.19 7.71 6.69
N LEU A 67 -3.71 6.74 5.94
CA LEU A 67 -2.92 5.94 4.99
C LEU A 67 -2.35 6.77 3.83
N ILE A 68 -2.95 7.91 3.50
CA ILE A 68 -2.44 8.80 2.44
C ILE A 68 -1.19 9.49 2.96
N PHE A 69 -1.26 10.03 4.17
CA PHE A 69 -0.11 10.66 4.81
C PHE A 69 1.04 9.66 5.06
N LEU A 70 0.73 8.44 5.50
CA LEU A 70 1.70 7.37 5.63
C LEU A 70 2.42 7.09 4.28
N THR A 71 1.66 7.06 3.17
CA THR A 71 2.23 6.85 1.84
C THR A 71 3.17 7.99 1.44
N GLU A 72 2.84 9.24 1.77
CA GLU A 72 3.72 10.39 1.51
C GLU A 72 4.99 10.35 2.39
N LEU A 73 4.88 9.98 3.67
CA LEU A 73 6.04 9.79 4.54
C LEU A 73 7.02 8.75 3.97
N VAL A 74 6.50 7.57 3.59
CA VAL A 74 7.30 6.48 2.99
C VAL A 74 7.96 6.94 1.69
N LYS A 75 7.22 7.63 0.83
CA LYS A 75 7.74 8.17 -0.44
C LYS A 75 8.89 9.16 -0.21
N HIS A 76 8.73 10.13 0.69
CA HIS A 76 9.77 11.10 1.01
C HIS A 76 10.97 10.48 1.72
N ALA A 77 10.75 9.52 2.61
CA ALA A 77 11.82 8.81 3.30
C ALA A 77 12.68 7.97 2.33
N ASN A 78 12.04 7.25 1.40
CA ASN A 78 12.76 6.52 0.36
C ASN A 78 13.56 7.46 -0.56
N TYR A 79 13.03 8.65 -0.87
CA TYR A 79 13.74 9.64 -1.67
C TYR A 79 14.95 10.23 -0.94
N ALA A 80 14.84 10.42 0.37
CA ALA A 80 15.88 11.01 1.23
C ALA A 80 16.84 9.96 1.85
N ASP A 81 16.67 8.67 1.50
CA ASP A 81 17.41 7.53 2.09
C ASP A 81 17.33 7.46 3.62
N VAL A 82 16.15 7.79 4.17
CA VAL A 82 15.86 7.69 5.60
C VAL A 82 15.21 6.34 5.91
N SER A 83 15.81 5.59 6.83
CA SER A 83 15.29 4.29 7.27
C SER A 83 13.97 4.44 8.05
N ILE A 84 13.00 3.58 7.75
CA ILE A 84 11.70 3.53 8.44
C ILE A 84 11.57 2.21 9.18
N LEU A 85 11.19 2.27 10.45
CA LEU A 85 10.66 1.14 11.20
C LEU A 85 9.11 1.20 11.13
N GLU A 86 8.53 0.15 10.58
CA GLU A 86 7.09 0.07 10.32
C GLU A 86 6.41 -0.71 11.44
N GLN A 87 5.39 -0.12 12.08
CA GLN A 87 4.57 -0.82 13.07
C GLN A 87 3.09 -0.49 12.86
N THR A 88 2.24 -1.48 13.08
CA THR A 88 0.78 -1.31 13.05
C THR A 88 0.21 -1.63 14.43
N ILE A 89 -0.56 -0.71 14.99
CA ILE A 89 -1.29 -0.93 16.23
C ILE A 89 -2.73 -1.31 15.87
N GLN A 90 -3.13 -2.51 16.25
CA GLN A 90 -4.46 -3.05 15.97
C GLN A 90 -5.26 -3.31 17.24
N ARG A 91 -6.55 -3.53 17.06
CA ARG A 91 -7.42 -4.08 18.10
C ARG A 91 -7.45 -5.60 17.96
N ASN A 92 -7.43 -6.30 19.08
CA ASN A 92 -7.67 -7.75 19.09
C ASN A 92 -9.16 -8.07 18.82
N VAL A 93 -9.49 -9.35 18.75
CA VAL A 93 -10.87 -9.85 18.51
C VAL A 93 -11.87 -9.31 19.53
N THR A 94 -11.42 -9.05 20.78
CA THR A 94 -12.24 -8.47 21.84
C THR A 94 -12.27 -6.93 21.82
N LYS A 95 -11.80 -6.32 20.73
CA LYS A 95 -11.74 -4.87 20.48
C LYS A 95 -10.81 -4.10 21.44
N GLN A 96 -9.94 -4.77 22.17
CA GLN A 96 -8.91 -4.11 22.98
C GLN A 96 -7.77 -3.61 22.08
N PRO A 97 -7.35 -2.35 22.18
CA PRO A 97 -6.22 -1.81 21.43
C PRO A 97 -4.89 -2.32 21.99
N GLY A 98 -3.81 -2.17 21.22
CA GLY A 98 -2.44 -2.43 21.68
C GLY A 98 -1.79 -3.69 21.11
N MET A 99 -2.45 -4.40 20.19
CA MET A 99 -1.79 -5.46 19.43
C MET A 99 -0.85 -4.84 18.40
N ILE A 100 0.47 -5.03 18.58
CA ILE A 100 1.50 -4.48 17.70
C ILE A 100 1.91 -5.53 16.68
N LEU A 101 1.97 -5.12 15.42
CA LEU A 101 2.53 -5.88 14.31
C LEU A 101 3.70 -5.08 13.72
N ASP A 102 4.83 -5.76 13.50
CA ASP A 102 6.05 -5.15 12.94
C ASP A 102 5.98 -5.05 11.41
N GLU A 103 4.85 -4.57 10.90
CA GLU A 103 4.59 -4.40 9.48
C GLU A 103 3.52 -3.33 9.22
N PHE A 104 3.48 -2.80 8.02
CA PHE A 104 2.37 -1.96 7.59
C PHE A 104 1.07 -2.75 7.39
N PRO A 105 -0.09 -2.10 7.61
CA PRO A 105 -1.36 -2.72 7.27
C PRO A 105 -1.40 -3.04 5.76
N TRP A 106 -2.05 -4.15 5.40
CA TRP A 106 -2.15 -4.62 4.02
C TRP A 106 -2.47 -3.51 2.99
N LYS A 107 -3.38 -2.59 3.35
CA LYS A 107 -3.78 -1.47 2.49
C LYS A 107 -2.65 -0.46 2.23
N ALA A 108 -1.65 -0.37 3.08
CA ALA A 108 -0.51 0.52 2.92
C ALA A 108 0.66 -0.14 2.16
N LYS A 109 0.75 -1.48 2.15
CA LYS A 109 1.82 -2.21 1.48
C LYS A 109 1.83 -1.95 -0.03
N ASP A 110 3.00 -1.76 -0.59
CA ASP A 110 3.20 -1.67 -2.04
C ASP A 110 3.07 -3.06 -2.72
N VAL A 111 3.13 -3.09 -4.05
CA VAL A 111 3.00 -4.33 -4.83
C VAL A 111 4.08 -5.34 -4.47
N LYS A 112 5.33 -4.89 -4.27
CA LYS A 112 6.47 -5.77 -3.96
C LYS A 112 6.29 -6.45 -2.60
N LYS A 113 5.91 -5.69 -1.55
CA LYS A 113 5.64 -6.23 -0.22
C LYS A 113 4.46 -7.20 -0.24
N ARG A 114 3.35 -6.82 -0.91
CA ARG A 114 2.18 -7.71 -1.07
C ARG A 114 2.51 -9.02 -1.76
N THR A 115 3.32 -8.97 -2.83
CA THR A 115 3.77 -10.17 -3.54
C THR A 115 4.66 -11.05 -2.66
N GLY A 116 5.49 -10.45 -1.79
CA GLY A 116 6.28 -11.17 -0.79
C GLY A 116 5.40 -11.92 0.20
N ASP A 117 4.46 -11.22 0.84
CA ASP A 117 3.50 -11.81 1.78
C ASP A 117 2.70 -12.95 1.16
N LEU A 118 2.21 -12.76 -0.09
CA LEU A 118 1.46 -13.79 -0.81
C LEU A 118 2.30 -15.04 -1.09
N ARG A 119 3.61 -14.89 -1.34
CA ARG A 119 4.53 -16.05 -1.46
C ARG A 119 4.70 -16.80 -0.16
N GLU A 120 4.85 -16.08 0.95
CA GLU A 120 4.97 -16.69 2.27
C GLU A 120 3.67 -17.41 2.66
N ASP A 121 2.53 -16.81 2.41
CA ASP A 121 1.22 -17.42 2.64
C ASP A 121 1.03 -18.67 1.79
N LEU A 122 1.39 -18.63 0.51
CA LEU A 122 1.33 -19.79 -0.38
C LEU A 122 2.25 -20.92 0.09
N ALA A 123 3.47 -20.60 0.52
CA ALA A 123 4.37 -21.60 1.07
C ALA A 123 3.80 -22.26 2.33
N ARG A 124 3.10 -21.49 3.19
CA ARG A 124 2.39 -21.99 4.36
C ARG A 124 1.22 -22.90 3.98
N ILE A 125 0.42 -22.51 2.98
CA ILE A 125 -0.70 -23.32 2.46
C ILE A 125 -0.17 -24.65 1.92
N LYS A 126 0.87 -24.63 1.07
CA LYS A 126 1.53 -25.84 0.54
C LYS A 126 1.99 -26.80 1.65
N LYS A 127 2.55 -26.27 2.71
CA LYS A 127 3.04 -27.08 3.84
C LYS A 127 1.91 -27.72 4.65
N GLN A 128 0.76 -27.08 4.70
CA GLN A 128 -0.35 -27.48 5.59
C GLN A 128 -1.47 -28.23 4.84
N GLN A 129 -1.49 -28.23 3.51
CA GLN A 129 -2.60 -28.73 2.71
C GLN A 129 -3.08 -30.14 3.08
N ASP A 130 -2.16 -31.07 3.35
CA ASP A 130 -2.49 -32.47 3.68
C ASP A 130 -3.09 -32.63 5.09
N SER A 131 -3.00 -31.59 5.93
CA SER A 131 -3.52 -31.60 7.31
C SER A 131 -4.79 -30.74 7.48
N LEU A 132 -5.22 -30.00 6.45
CA LEU A 132 -6.38 -29.15 6.48
C LEU A 132 -7.65 -29.93 6.12
N SER A 133 -8.77 -29.57 6.74
CA SER A 133 -10.09 -29.93 6.21
C SER A 133 -10.37 -29.19 4.90
N VAL A 134 -11.29 -29.70 4.08
CA VAL A 134 -11.70 -29.06 2.83
C VAL A 134 -12.15 -27.62 3.09
N ASP A 135 -13.01 -27.39 4.07
CA ASP A 135 -13.51 -26.06 4.40
C ASP A 135 -12.39 -25.10 4.83
N ALA A 136 -11.44 -25.59 5.64
CA ALA A 136 -10.30 -24.77 6.08
C ALA A 136 -9.38 -24.39 4.90
N TYR A 137 -9.13 -25.32 4.00
CA TYR A 137 -8.36 -25.08 2.79
C TYR A 137 -9.06 -24.04 1.89
N GLU A 138 -10.36 -24.20 1.66
CA GLU A 138 -11.17 -23.26 0.85
C GLU A 138 -11.18 -21.85 1.44
N ILE A 139 -11.28 -21.70 2.76
CA ILE A 139 -11.20 -20.39 3.41
C ILE A 139 -9.83 -19.73 3.18
N MET A 140 -8.74 -20.50 3.39
CA MET A 140 -7.38 -19.99 3.22
C MET A 140 -7.07 -19.59 1.78
N THR A 141 -7.47 -20.41 0.82
CA THR A 141 -7.25 -20.14 -0.61
C THR A 141 -8.11 -18.98 -1.11
N SER A 142 -9.34 -18.86 -0.63
CA SER A 142 -10.24 -17.75 -0.98
C SER A 142 -9.73 -16.41 -0.41
N ASP A 143 -9.23 -16.37 0.83
CA ASP A 143 -8.61 -15.16 1.40
C ASP A 143 -7.36 -14.77 0.62
N TRP A 144 -6.49 -15.72 0.34
CA TRP A 144 -5.28 -15.51 -0.44
C TRP A 144 -5.61 -14.97 -1.84
N ALA A 145 -6.58 -15.55 -2.52
CA ALA A 145 -7.03 -15.09 -3.84
C ALA A 145 -7.61 -13.67 -3.79
N GLY A 146 -8.39 -13.36 -2.76
CA GLY A 146 -8.87 -12.00 -2.51
C GLY A 146 -7.74 -10.98 -2.40
N ARG A 147 -6.70 -11.32 -1.66
CA ARG A 147 -5.51 -10.48 -1.51
C ARG A 147 -4.69 -10.37 -2.80
N LEU A 148 -4.61 -11.42 -3.61
CA LEU A 148 -3.96 -11.36 -4.92
C LEU A 148 -4.74 -10.47 -5.90
N SER A 149 -6.07 -10.58 -5.93
CA SER A 149 -6.95 -9.70 -6.72
C SER A 149 -6.79 -8.23 -6.32
N GLU A 150 -6.75 -7.91 -5.02
CA GLU A 150 -6.46 -6.56 -4.53
C GLU A 150 -5.06 -6.07 -4.91
N THR A 151 -4.11 -6.99 -5.07
CA THR A 151 -2.75 -6.65 -5.50
C THR A 151 -2.72 -6.29 -6.98
N TRP A 152 -3.48 -6.97 -7.83
CA TRP A 152 -3.70 -6.60 -9.22
C TRP A 152 -4.28 -5.19 -9.35
N GLU A 153 -5.35 -4.89 -8.60
CA GLU A 153 -5.95 -3.54 -8.59
C GLU A 153 -4.94 -2.48 -8.10
N ARG A 154 -4.17 -2.81 -7.06
CA ARG A 154 -3.14 -1.92 -6.54
C ARG A 154 -2.08 -1.63 -7.59
N MET A 155 -1.66 -2.64 -8.35
CA MET A 155 -0.64 -2.53 -9.38
C MET A 155 -1.08 -1.61 -10.53
N ILE A 156 -2.28 -1.81 -11.08
CA ILE A 156 -2.83 -0.91 -12.10
C ILE A 156 -2.86 0.52 -11.57
N ARG A 157 -3.34 0.70 -10.35
CA ARG A 157 -3.45 2.03 -9.74
C ARG A 157 -2.11 2.70 -9.51
N SER A 158 -1.12 1.99 -8.93
CA SER A 158 0.16 2.59 -8.55
C SER A 158 1.15 2.69 -9.71
N GLU A 159 1.19 1.68 -10.59
CA GLU A 159 2.22 1.58 -11.62
C GLU A 159 1.79 2.11 -12.99
N VAL A 160 0.49 2.30 -13.20
CA VAL A 160 -0.04 2.90 -14.43
C VAL A 160 -0.68 4.25 -14.13
N ILE A 161 -1.77 4.27 -13.37
CA ILE A 161 -2.60 5.47 -13.22
C ILE A 161 -1.85 6.57 -12.45
N TYR A 162 -1.31 6.27 -11.26
CA TYR A 162 -0.65 7.27 -10.43
C TYR A 162 0.76 7.64 -10.88
N ARG A 163 1.32 6.92 -11.84
CA ARG A 163 2.50 7.41 -12.56
C ARG A 163 2.17 8.54 -13.51
N ILE A 164 1.03 8.44 -14.19
CA ILE A 164 0.59 9.42 -15.19
C ILE A 164 -0.06 10.64 -14.52
N VAL A 165 -0.92 10.38 -13.52
CA VAL A 165 -1.65 11.44 -12.80
C VAL A 165 -1.19 11.42 -11.35
N ASP A 166 -0.65 12.53 -10.87
CA ASP A 166 -0.27 12.64 -9.47
C ASP A 166 -1.51 12.54 -8.58
N ARG A 167 -1.45 11.65 -7.59
CA ARG A 167 -2.59 11.39 -6.69
C ARG A 167 -2.96 12.59 -5.84
N SER A 168 -1.97 13.39 -5.45
CA SER A 168 -2.14 14.48 -4.49
C SER A 168 -2.55 15.79 -5.16
N THR A 169 -2.04 16.06 -6.37
CA THR A 169 -2.25 17.32 -7.08
C THR A 169 -3.20 17.19 -8.27
N THR A 170 -3.55 15.96 -8.67
CA THR A 170 -4.26 15.65 -9.93
C THR A 170 -3.52 16.13 -11.19
N GLU A 171 -2.25 16.53 -11.04
CA GLU A 171 -1.41 16.98 -12.13
C GLU A 171 -1.08 15.82 -13.06
N VAL A 172 -1.24 16.02 -14.35
CA VAL A 172 -0.84 15.06 -15.38
C VAL A 172 0.65 15.22 -15.66
N LYS A 173 1.39 14.13 -15.69
CA LYS A 173 2.80 14.04 -16.07
C LYS A 173 2.90 13.66 -17.55
N PRO A 174 2.97 14.64 -18.50
CA PRO A 174 2.79 14.37 -19.93
C PRO A 174 3.80 13.37 -20.50
N LYS A 175 5.04 13.38 -20.00
CA LYS A 175 6.07 12.44 -20.45
C LYS A 175 5.72 10.99 -20.13
N LEU A 176 5.05 10.73 -19.01
CA LEU A 176 4.67 9.38 -18.56
C LEU A 176 3.39 8.86 -19.24
N VAL A 177 2.63 9.71 -19.96
CA VAL A 177 1.51 9.27 -20.82
C VAL A 177 1.97 8.25 -21.85
N ARG A 178 3.26 8.28 -22.23
CA ARG A 178 3.86 7.31 -23.15
C ARG A 178 3.74 5.85 -22.68
N ILE A 179 3.61 5.59 -21.37
CA ILE A 179 3.36 4.26 -20.81
C ILE A 179 2.12 3.63 -21.46
N LEU A 180 1.06 4.41 -21.69
CA LEU A 180 -0.18 3.92 -22.30
C LEU A 180 0.01 3.41 -23.73
N ALA A 181 0.97 3.97 -24.47
CA ALA A 181 1.31 3.51 -25.81
C ALA A 181 2.19 2.25 -25.84
N GLN A 182 2.72 1.83 -24.70
CA GLN A 182 3.55 0.64 -24.56
C GLN A 182 2.76 -0.57 -24.03
N ILE A 183 1.63 -0.34 -23.36
CA ILE A 183 0.72 -1.40 -22.93
C ILE A 183 0.08 -2.01 -24.16
N THR A 184 0.28 -3.30 -24.34
CA THR A 184 -0.21 -4.06 -25.50
C THR A 184 -1.52 -4.77 -25.21
N ASP A 185 -2.14 -5.32 -26.25
CA ASP A 185 -3.33 -6.17 -26.10
C ASP A 185 -2.99 -7.46 -25.33
N ASP A 186 -1.78 -8.00 -25.51
CA ASP A 186 -1.30 -9.15 -24.75
C ASP A 186 -1.19 -8.85 -23.26
N ASP A 187 -0.74 -7.64 -22.87
CA ASP A 187 -0.72 -7.21 -21.47
C ASP A 187 -2.13 -7.13 -20.88
N TYR A 188 -3.11 -6.66 -21.66
CA TYR A 188 -4.50 -6.63 -21.25
C TYR A 188 -5.07 -8.04 -21.07
N GLN A 189 -4.87 -8.92 -22.03
CA GLN A 189 -5.38 -10.31 -21.97
C GLN A 189 -4.75 -11.08 -20.81
N ASP A 190 -3.48 -10.88 -20.55
CA ASP A 190 -2.76 -11.48 -19.42
C ASP A 190 -3.32 -11.01 -18.08
N PHE A 191 -3.58 -9.71 -17.95
CA PHE A 191 -4.26 -9.13 -16.79
C PHE A 191 -5.69 -9.67 -16.62
N ASP A 192 -6.50 -9.62 -17.68
CA ASP A 192 -7.93 -9.99 -17.65
C ASP A 192 -8.11 -11.47 -17.28
N ALA A 193 -7.33 -12.35 -17.88
CA ALA A 193 -7.36 -13.78 -17.60
C ALA A 193 -6.96 -14.09 -16.15
N SER A 194 -5.87 -13.48 -15.65
CA SER A 194 -5.41 -13.67 -14.27
C SER A 194 -6.40 -13.09 -13.26
N TYR A 195 -6.85 -11.85 -13.49
CA TYR A 195 -7.80 -11.18 -12.59
C TYR A 195 -9.13 -11.94 -12.51
N SER A 196 -9.61 -12.48 -13.63
CA SER A 196 -10.84 -13.27 -13.70
C SER A 196 -10.72 -14.59 -12.92
N ALA A 197 -9.63 -15.34 -13.12
CA ALA A 197 -9.36 -16.58 -12.40
C ALA A 197 -9.31 -16.33 -10.88
N VAL A 198 -8.51 -15.38 -10.45
CA VAL A 198 -8.30 -15.03 -9.04
C VAL A 198 -9.58 -14.49 -8.39
N SER A 199 -10.37 -13.69 -9.11
CA SER A 199 -11.66 -13.19 -8.61
C SER A 199 -12.69 -14.30 -8.42
N THR A 200 -12.63 -15.35 -9.25
CA THR A 200 -13.48 -16.54 -9.09
C THR A 200 -13.11 -17.30 -7.81
N TRP A 201 -11.83 -17.47 -7.53
CA TRP A 201 -11.35 -18.12 -6.31
C TRP A 201 -11.62 -17.32 -5.02
N ALA A 202 -11.69 -15.99 -5.14
CA ALA A 202 -11.93 -15.10 -3.99
C ALA A 202 -13.36 -15.10 -3.46
N ARG A 203 -14.31 -15.85 -4.07
CA ARG A 203 -15.74 -15.87 -3.67
C ARG A 203 -16.36 -14.48 -3.52
N ARG A 204 -15.88 -13.49 -4.28
CA ARG A 204 -16.36 -12.09 -4.18
C ARG A 204 -17.80 -11.88 -4.68
N HIS A 205 -18.34 -12.84 -5.40
CA HIS A 205 -19.71 -12.81 -5.91
C HIS A 205 -20.47 -14.02 -5.39
N ASP A 206 -21.53 -13.74 -4.68
CA ASP A 206 -22.53 -14.73 -4.28
C ASP A 206 -23.19 -15.28 -5.56
N LYS A 207 -22.55 -16.28 -6.17
CA LYS A 207 -23.10 -16.98 -7.32
C LYS A 207 -24.01 -18.06 -6.78
N SER A 208 -25.23 -18.11 -7.29
CA SER A 208 -26.27 -19.06 -7.00
C SER A 208 -25.74 -20.47 -6.66
N GLU A 209 -26.42 -21.15 -5.74
CA GLU A 209 -26.10 -22.49 -5.22
C GLU A 209 -25.81 -23.58 -6.28
N GLU A 210 -26.01 -23.28 -7.57
CA GLU A 210 -25.79 -24.18 -8.70
C GLU A 210 -24.33 -24.35 -9.14
N PHE A 211 -23.39 -23.48 -8.70
CA PHE A 211 -21.98 -23.62 -9.05
C PHE A 211 -21.18 -24.07 -7.83
N SER A 212 -20.75 -25.33 -7.87
CA SER A 212 -19.82 -25.89 -6.90
C SER A 212 -18.51 -25.08 -6.93
N TYR A 213 -18.15 -24.42 -5.82
CA TYR A 213 -16.85 -23.77 -5.68
C TYR A 213 -15.74 -24.82 -5.72
N VAL A 214 -14.74 -24.59 -6.55
CA VAL A 214 -13.51 -25.39 -6.60
C VAL A 214 -12.36 -24.51 -6.16
N ALA A 215 -11.75 -24.87 -5.03
CA ALA A 215 -10.58 -24.19 -4.54
C ALA A 215 -9.41 -24.44 -5.49
N PRO A 216 -8.58 -23.42 -5.81
CA PRO A 216 -7.39 -23.62 -6.62
C PRO A 216 -6.40 -24.53 -5.91
N ASP A 217 -5.64 -25.31 -6.66
CA ASP A 217 -4.50 -26.01 -6.12
C ASP A 217 -3.28 -25.07 -5.94
N PRO A 218 -2.28 -25.45 -5.16
CA PRO A 218 -1.13 -24.59 -4.92
C PRO A 218 -0.26 -24.30 -6.15
N GLU A 219 -0.33 -25.11 -7.21
CA GLU A 219 0.39 -24.88 -8.45
C GLU A 219 -0.31 -23.83 -9.30
N GLU A 220 -1.64 -23.87 -9.36
CA GLU A 220 -2.46 -22.82 -9.96
C GLU A 220 -2.26 -21.47 -9.26
N MET A 221 -2.24 -21.48 -7.91
CA MET A 221 -1.97 -20.27 -7.12
C MET A 221 -0.58 -19.69 -7.42
N GLU A 222 0.46 -20.53 -7.49
CA GLU A 222 1.82 -20.11 -7.81
C GLU A 222 1.92 -19.55 -9.24
N TYR A 223 1.24 -20.17 -10.18
CA TYR A 223 1.18 -19.71 -11.55
C TYR A 223 0.63 -18.27 -11.64
N GLU A 224 -0.51 -18.01 -11.01
CA GLU A 224 -1.12 -16.67 -11.04
C GLU A 224 -0.31 -15.62 -10.28
N LEU A 225 0.36 -16.01 -9.19
CA LEU A 225 1.27 -15.11 -8.48
C LEU A 225 2.50 -14.75 -9.32
N ASN A 226 3.04 -15.70 -10.07
CA ASN A 226 4.17 -15.47 -10.97
C ASN A 226 3.75 -14.58 -12.15
N ARG A 227 2.57 -14.80 -12.73
CA ARG A 227 2.01 -13.91 -13.78
C ARG A 227 1.94 -12.45 -13.30
N LEU A 228 1.43 -12.21 -12.09
CA LEU A 228 1.42 -10.86 -11.50
C LEU A 228 2.83 -10.28 -11.39
N ALA A 229 3.80 -11.08 -10.93
CA ALA A 229 5.17 -10.61 -10.77
C ALA A 229 5.85 -10.28 -12.11
N GLU A 230 5.62 -11.08 -13.13
CA GLU A 230 6.12 -10.87 -14.50
C GLU A 230 5.48 -9.62 -15.13
N TRP A 231 4.17 -9.49 -15.01
CA TRP A 231 3.45 -8.32 -15.49
C TRP A 231 3.95 -7.04 -14.82
N TYR A 232 4.16 -7.08 -13.50
CA TYR A 232 4.74 -5.96 -12.76
C TYR A 232 6.12 -5.56 -13.27
N ALA A 233 6.97 -6.55 -13.58
CA ALA A 233 8.31 -6.31 -14.12
C ALA A 233 8.24 -5.64 -15.51
N ARG A 234 7.32 -6.09 -16.39
CA ARG A 234 7.11 -5.50 -17.72
C ARG A 234 6.68 -4.04 -17.64
N ILE A 235 5.66 -3.73 -16.83
CA ILE A 235 5.16 -2.36 -16.68
C ILE A 235 6.22 -1.42 -16.08
N LYS A 236 7.02 -1.89 -15.14
CA LYS A 236 8.17 -1.11 -14.65
C LYS A 236 9.20 -0.83 -15.75
N GLY A 237 9.43 -1.79 -16.63
CA GLY A 237 10.28 -1.62 -17.81
C GLY A 237 9.77 -0.51 -18.73
N TYR A 238 8.46 -0.45 -19.00
CA TYR A 238 7.84 0.60 -19.81
C TYR A 238 8.03 2.00 -19.20
N ALA A 239 7.93 2.10 -17.90
CA ALA A 239 8.11 3.38 -17.20
C ALA A 239 9.56 3.89 -17.21
N ASN A 240 10.53 2.98 -17.24
CA ASN A 240 11.96 3.35 -17.23
C ASN A 240 12.47 3.72 -18.64
N ASN A 241 11.80 3.26 -19.69
CA ASN A 241 12.12 3.55 -21.09
C ASN A 241 11.35 4.77 -21.65
N SER A 242 10.63 5.46 -20.80
CA SER A 242 9.84 6.66 -21.10
C SER A 242 10.52 7.90 -20.57
#